data_7e7b3508eef09d7826618eefcb777211
#
_entry.id   7e7b3508eef09d7826618eefcb777211
#
_cell.length_a   1.000
_cell.length_b   1.000
_cell.length_c   1.000
_cell.angle_alpha   90.00
_cell.angle_beta   90.00
_cell.angle_gamma   90.00
#
_symmetry.space_group_name_H-M   'P 1'
#
loop_
_entity.id
_entity.type
_entity.pdbx_description
1 polymer ?
#
loop_
_entity_poly.entity_id
_entity_poly.type
_entity_poly.pdbx_seq_one_letter_code
_entity_poly.pdbx_strand_id
1 'polypeptide(L)'
;MTRELTEITVVGGDKTGLIARVTSLLFERGINIEDLDQAVREGVFRMTTRVDASEMETSRGELRRALAELGRELDVDIRVRFPSDRDARRIALLVTKETHAPEALLEAEANGDLADDGEEAEIPVVIGNRGDLRSLAERYDKPFYDVGDGGGNTDEGRLLDLLAEYDVDLIALARYMRILSPEVVFRYEGRIINVHPSLPPASFACRYASAPGNAGRREGDVDDPALVPEDDLGREDPHVAGQGDQ
;
A
#
# COMPACT_ATOMS: atom_id res chain seq x y z
N MET A 1 -6.70 -10.44 27.93
CA MET A 1 -5.69 -9.50 27.45
C MET A 1 -5.83 -9.43 25.96
N THR A 2 -5.97 -8.25 25.40
CA THR A 2 -6.07 -8.05 23.95
C THR A 2 -4.65 -8.21 23.39
N ARG A 3 -4.44 -9.10 22.42
CA ARG A 3 -3.14 -9.26 21.74
C ARG A 3 -2.84 -7.99 20.95
N GLU A 4 -1.67 -7.44 21.12
CA GLU A 4 -1.19 -6.28 20.35
C GLU A 4 -0.25 -6.78 19.25
N LEU A 5 -0.82 -7.03 18.07
CA LEU A 5 -0.04 -7.49 16.92
C LEU A 5 0.72 -6.32 16.30
N THR A 6 2.01 -6.29 16.56
CA THR A 6 2.95 -5.29 16.03
C THR A 6 3.56 -5.80 14.72
N GLU A 7 3.62 -4.94 13.71
CA GLU A 7 4.24 -5.26 12.42
C GLU A 7 5.69 -4.74 12.39
N ILE A 8 6.60 -5.59 11.94
CA ILE A 8 8.00 -5.23 11.69
C ILE A 8 8.32 -5.56 10.24
N THR A 9 8.73 -4.54 9.48
CA THR A 9 9.15 -4.67 8.09
C THR A 9 10.63 -4.41 7.96
N VAL A 10 11.34 -5.29 7.27
CA VAL A 10 12.78 -5.18 6.95
C VAL A 10 12.93 -5.16 5.44
N VAL A 11 13.62 -4.15 4.90
CA VAL A 11 13.89 -4.03 3.46
C VAL A 11 15.33 -3.58 3.24
N GLY A 12 16.04 -4.21 2.31
CA GLY A 12 17.40 -3.82 1.95
C GLY A 12 18.05 -4.80 1.00
N GLY A 13 19.36 -4.67 0.80
CA GLY A 13 20.13 -5.65 0.02
C GLY A 13 20.08 -7.03 0.64
N ASP A 14 19.97 -8.09 -0.19
CA ASP A 14 19.99 -9.47 0.31
C ASP A 14 21.35 -9.82 0.91
N LYS A 15 21.35 -10.23 2.17
CA LYS A 15 22.54 -10.61 2.93
C LYS A 15 22.24 -11.81 3.82
N THR A 16 23.25 -12.66 3.97
CA THR A 16 23.14 -13.82 4.86
C THR A 16 22.92 -13.39 6.31
N GLY A 17 21.96 -14.02 6.99
CA GLY A 17 21.74 -13.86 8.42
C GLY A 17 20.75 -12.77 8.82
N LEU A 18 20.13 -12.04 7.87
CA LEU A 18 19.16 -10.99 8.16
C LEU A 18 18.02 -11.49 9.07
N ILE A 19 17.38 -12.59 8.68
CA ILE A 19 16.28 -13.19 9.45
C ILE A 19 16.78 -13.56 10.85
N ALA A 20 17.91 -14.28 10.94
CA ALA A 20 18.44 -14.74 12.21
C ALA A 20 18.74 -13.58 13.17
N ARG A 21 19.33 -12.48 12.69
CA ARG A 21 19.67 -11.32 13.52
C ARG A 21 18.42 -10.61 14.03
N VAL A 22 17.41 -10.41 13.17
CA VAL A 22 16.15 -9.79 13.56
C VAL A 22 15.38 -10.66 14.54
N THR A 23 15.21 -11.94 14.24
CA THR A 23 14.47 -12.86 15.12
C THR A 23 15.15 -13.10 16.45
N SER A 24 16.50 -13.13 16.49
CA SER A 24 17.25 -13.20 17.76
C SER A 24 17.04 -11.97 18.62
N LEU A 25 17.04 -10.76 18.02
CA LEU A 25 16.78 -9.52 18.73
C LEU A 25 15.37 -9.51 19.36
N LEU A 26 14.38 -10.04 18.67
CA LEU A 26 13.00 -10.16 19.17
C LEU A 26 12.92 -11.19 20.32
N PHE A 27 13.53 -12.36 20.12
CA PHE A 27 13.59 -13.41 21.14
C PHE A 27 14.23 -12.93 22.45
N GLU A 28 15.37 -12.21 22.38
CA GLU A 28 16.05 -11.65 23.55
C GLU A 28 15.20 -10.62 24.33
N ARG A 29 14.09 -10.17 23.77
CA ARG A 29 13.15 -9.20 24.38
C ARG A 29 11.80 -9.81 24.73
N GLY A 30 11.71 -11.14 24.71
CA GLY A 30 10.48 -11.86 25.07
C GLY A 30 9.34 -11.68 24.06
N ILE A 31 9.67 -11.32 22.82
CA ILE A 31 8.66 -11.05 21.78
C ILE A 31 8.43 -12.31 20.95
N ASN A 32 7.15 -12.76 20.91
CA ASN A 32 6.75 -13.92 20.14
C ASN A 32 6.41 -13.56 18.69
N ILE A 33 6.90 -14.37 17.74
CA ILE A 33 6.59 -14.20 16.31
C ILE A 33 5.35 -15.04 15.98
N GLU A 34 4.29 -14.36 15.50
CA GLU A 34 3.03 -15.00 15.11
C GLU A 34 3.02 -15.35 13.61
N ASP A 35 3.63 -14.49 12.79
CA ASP A 35 3.70 -14.68 11.34
C ASP A 35 4.98 -14.07 10.79
N LEU A 36 5.55 -14.71 9.77
CA LEU A 36 6.74 -14.21 9.09
C LEU A 36 6.66 -14.55 7.60
N ASP A 37 6.63 -13.51 6.78
CA ASP A 37 6.75 -13.62 5.34
C ASP A 37 8.05 -12.98 4.87
N GLN A 38 8.71 -13.60 3.90
CA GLN A 38 9.94 -13.06 3.34
C GLN A 38 10.06 -13.37 1.85
N ALA A 39 10.67 -12.46 1.11
CA ALA A 39 10.96 -12.63 -0.30
C ALA A 39 12.27 -11.93 -0.69
N VAL A 40 12.90 -12.44 -1.74
CA VAL A 40 14.03 -11.77 -2.41
C VAL A 40 13.68 -11.59 -3.87
N ARG A 41 13.77 -10.36 -4.35
CA ARG A 41 13.58 -10.03 -5.78
C ARG A 41 14.66 -9.07 -6.24
N GLU A 42 15.32 -9.39 -7.33
CA GLU A 42 16.37 -8.55 -7.93
C GLU A 42 17.47 -8.10 -6.95
N GLY A 43 17.83 -8.97 -5.98
CA GLY A 43 18.84 -8.66 -4.94
C GLY A 43 18.33 -7.80 -3.79
N VAL A 44 17.06 -7.43 -3.77
CA VAL A 44 16.40 -6.76 -2.64
C VAL A 44 15.71 -7.82 -1.78
N PHE A 45 16.06 -7.85 -0.51
CA PHE A 45 15.40 -8.64 0.53
C PHE A 45 14.27 -7.83 1.16
N ARG A 46 13.13 -8.47 1.36
CA ARG A 46 12.04 -7.97 2.18
C ARG A 46 11.57 -9.04 3.15
N MET A 47 11.33 -8.65 4.38
CA MET A 47 10.69 -9.47 5.40
C MET A 47 9.62 -8.63 6.10
N THR A 48 8.44 -9.20 6.25
CA THR A 48 7.37 -8.64 7.10
C THR A 48 7.04 -9.68 8.15
N THR A 49 7.09 -9.31 9.40
CA THR A 49 6.74 -10.19 10.51
C THR A 49 5.72 -9.53 11.43
N ARG A 50 4.71 -10.29 11.84
CA ARG A 50 3.76 -9.91 12.87
C ARG A 50 4.14 -10.57 14.16
N VAL A 51 4.27 -9.78 15.21
CA VAL A 51 4.74 -10.21 16.51
C VAL A 51 3.76 -9.82 17.60
N ASP A 52 3.63 -10.64 18.61
CA ASP A 52 2.89 -10.29 19.84
C ASP A 52 3.83 -9.54 20.79
N ALA A 53 3.62 -8.24 20.90
CA ALA A 53 4.40 -7.35 21.75
C ALA A 53 3.72 -7.08 23.11
N SER A 54 2.62 -7.76 23.43
CA SER A 54 1.85 -7.51 24.66
C SER A 54 2.61 -7.86 25.94
N GLU A 55 3.54 -8.81 25.88
CA GLU A 55 4.35 -9.27 27.01
C GLU A 55 5.86 -8.96 26.85
N MET A 56 6.22 -8.02 25.93
CA MET A 56 7.62 -7.67 25.71
C MET A 56 8.30 -7.15 26.99
N GLU A 57 9.53 -7.58 27.23
CA GLU A 57 10.35 -7.21 28.39
C GLU A 57 11.06 -5.85 28.24
N THR A 58 10.68 -5.05 27.23
CA THR A 58 11.30 -3.77 26.91
C THR A 58 10.24 -2.73 26.56
N SER A 59 10.57 -1.45 26.58
CA SER A 59 9.67 -0.40 26.11
C SER A 59 9.63 -0.34 24.56
N ARG A 60 8.53 0.16 23.99
CA ARG A 60 8.40 0.39 22.55
C ARG A 60 9.53 1.26 22.00
N GLY A 61 9.90 2.31 22.73
CA GLY A 61 11.00 3.20 22.33
C GLY A 61 12.38 2.51 22.31
N GLU A 62 12.62 1.58 23.22
CA GLU A 62 13.84 0.79 23.25
C GLU A 62 13.86 -0.24 22.13
N LEU A 63 12.73 -0.89 21.84
CA LEU A 63 12.62 -1.82 20.71
C LEU A 63 12.89 -1.10 19.39
N ARG A 64 12.29 0.08 19.17
CA ARG A 64 12.55 0.89 17.97
C ARG A 64 14.02 1.27 17.82
N ARG A 65 14.66 1.74 18.91
CA ARG A 65 16.09 2.08 18.87
C ARG A 65 16.95 0.88 18.56
N ALA A 66 16.70 -0.27 19.19
CA ALA A 66 17.46 -1.48 18.95
C ALA A 66 17.30 -2.00 17.51
N LEU A 67 16.10 -1.97 16.96
CA LEU A 67 15.85 -2.36 15.56
C LEU A 67 16.48 -1.36 14.57
N ALA A 68 16.41 -0.06 14.86
CA ALA A 68 17.08 0.96 14.04
C ALA A 68 18.62 0.83 14.09
N GLU A 69 19.19 0.45 15.22
CA GLU A 69 20.62 0.16 15.34
C GLU A 69 21.00 -1.08 14.53
N LEU A 70 20.22 -2.14 14.65
CA LEU A 70 20.41 -3.35 13.87
C LEU A 70 20.28 -3.07 12.35
N GLY A 71 19.32 -2.24 11.95
CA GLY A 71 19.16 -1.81 10.56
C GLY A 71 20.40 -1.10 10.02
N ARG A 72 20.99 -0.19 10.80
CA ARG A 72 22.24 0.50 10.44
C ARG A 72 23.43 -0.46 10.36
N GLU A 73 23.53 -1.41 11.29
CA GLU A 73 24.58 -2.44 11.29
C GLU A 73 24.50 -3.34 10.05
N LEU A 74 23.30 -3.73 9.68
CA LEU A 74 23.03 -4.63 8.57
C LEU A 74 22.87 -3.90 7.22
N ASP A 75 22.85 -2.55 7.25
CA ASP A 75 22.57 -1.70 6.09
C ASP A 75 21.24 -2.11 5.40
N VAL A 76 20.19 -2.14 6.20
CA VAL A 76 18.79 -2.37 5.81
C VAL A 76 17.87 -1.41 6.55
N ASP A 77 16.73 -1.09 5.97
CA ASP A 77 15.66 -0.32 6.61
C ASP A 77 14.80 -1.27 7.46
N ILE A 78 14.66 -0.99 8.76
CA ILE A 78 13.78 -1.73 9.66
C ILE A 78 12.77 -0.77 10.26
N ARG A 79 11.50 -1.04 9.99
CA ARG A 79 10.37 -0.27 10.51
C ARG A 79 9.55 -1.11 11.46
N VAL A 80 9.09 -0.48 12.54
CA VAL A 80 8.23 -1.09 13.55
C VAL A 80 6.95 -0.28 13.65
N ARG A 81 5.82 -0.93 13.51
CA ARG A 81 4.50 -0.33 13.60
C ARG A 81 3.72 -1.00 14.72
N PHE A 82 3.43 -0.25 15.75
CA PHE A 82 2.49 -0.68 16.80
C PHE A 82 1.09 -0.19 16.46
N PRO A 83 0.04 -1.01 16.64
CA PRO A 83 -1.34 -0.62 16.31
C PRO A 83 -1.81 0.65 17.01
N SER A 84 -1.35 0.88 18.25
CA SER A 84 -1.75 2.01 19.08
C SER A 84 -0.86 3.26 18.94
N ASP A 85 0.07 3.29 18.00
CA ASP A 85 0.99 4.42 17.87
C ASP A 85 0.41 5.61 17.11
N ARG A 86 -0.69 5.40 16.40
CA ARG A 86 -1.32 6.42 15.56
C ARG A 86 -2.83 6.30 15.60
N ASP A 87 -3.45 7.46 15.61
CA ASP A 87 -4.89 7.57 15.53
C ASP A 87 -5.39 7.43 14.06
N ALA A 88 -4.50 7.63 13.05
CA ALA A 88 -4.85 7.60 11.64
C ALA A 88 -3.78 6.91 10.77
N ARG A 89 -4.21 6.23 9.70
CA ARG A 89 -3.35 5.63 8.68
C ARG A 89 -2.83 6.70 7.70
N ARG A 90 -1.53 6.70 7.42
CA ARG A 90 -0.88 7.73 6.59
C ARG A 90 -0.80 7.30 5.12
N ILE A 91 -1.55 8.00 4.27
CA ILE A 91 -1.67 7.70 2.85
C ILE A 91 -0.91 8.74 2.03
N ALA A 92 0.14 8.34 1.31
CA ALA A 92 0.73 9.21 0.30
C ALA A 92 -0.09 9.19 -0.98
N LEU A 93 -0.43 10.38 -1.47
CA LEU A 93 -1.19 10.53 -2.70
C LEU A 93 -0.25 10.77 -3.89
N LEU A 94 -0.11 9.78 -4.78
CA LEU A 94 0.69 9.91 -6.00
C LEU A 94 -0.19 10.37 -7.16
N VAL A 95 0.24 11.46 -7.83
CA VAL A 95 -0.57 12.16 -8.83
C VAL A 95 0.23 12.52 -10.09
N THR A 96 -0.44 12.77 -11.22
CA THR A 96 0.17 13.33 -12.44
C THR A 96 -0.42 14.71 -12.77
N LYS A 97 -1.57 14.76 -13.45
CA LYS A 97 -2.18 16.03 -13.90
C LYS A 97 -3.71 16.09 -13.72
N GLU A 98 -4.36 14.94 -13.59
CA GLU A 98 -5.81 14.86 -13.47
C GLU A 98 -6.25 15.18 -12.04
N THR A 99 -7.24 16.08 -11.88
CA THR A 99 -7.64 16.62 -10.58
C THR A 99 -8.68 15.77 -9.86
N HIS A 100 -9.61 15.15 -10.59
CA HIS A 100 -10.85 14.59 -10.03
C HIS A 100 -10.63 13.49 -8.96
N ALA A 101 -9.66 12.59 -9.18
CA ALA A 101 -9.40 11.52 -8.21
C ALA A 101 -8.65 12.03 -6.96
N PRO A 102 -7.55 12.81 -7.09
CA PRO A 102 -6.89 13.36 -5.91
C PRO A 102 -7.77 14.37 -5.15
N GLU A 103 -8.57 15.19 -5.85
CA GLU A 103 -9.49 16.15 -5.22
C GLU A 103 -10.54 15.42 -4.38
N ALA A 104 -11.15 14.35 -4.90
CA ALA A 104 -12.12 13.55 -4.16
C ALA A 104 -11.54 12.92 -2.88
N LEU A 105 -10.28 12.46 -2.90
CA LEU A 105 -9.62 11.91 -1.71
C LEU A 105 -9.29 12.99 -0.68
N LEU A 106 -8.79 14.15 -1.13
CA LEU A 106 -8.50 15.29 -0.26
C LEU A 106 -9.78 15.87 0.36
N GLU A 107 -10.88 15.89 -0.41
CA GLU A 107 -12.19 16.30 0.09
C GLU A 107 -12.74 15.31 1.12
N ALA A 108 -12.61 14.00 0.87
CA ALA A 108 -13.02 12.98 1.81
C ALA A 108 -12.26 13.08 3.13
N GLU A 109 -10.94 13.32 3.09
CA GLU A 109 -10.15 13.57 4.29
C GLU A 109 -10.63 14.84 5.03
N ALA A 110 -10.82 15.95 4.32
CA ALA A 110 -11.25 17.21 4.91
C ALA A 110 -12.63 17.11 5.59
N ASN A 111 -13.48 16.21 5.11
CA ASN A 111 -14.81 15.94 5.67
C ASN A 111 -14.76 14.88 6.80
N GLY A 112 -13.64 14.24 7.07
CA GLY A 112 -13.52 13.12 8.01
C GLY A 112 -14.11 11.80 7.50
N ASP A 113 -14.30 11.68 6.19
CA ASP A 113 -14.87 10.49 5.53
C ASP A 113 -13.79 9.52 5.03
N LEU A 114 -12.50 9.89 5.15
CA LEU A 114 -11.40 9.04 4.70
C LEU A 114 -11.07 8.00 5.77
N ALA A 115 -11.32 6.74 5.43
CA ALA A 115 -11.01 5.61 6.31
C ALA A 115 -10.41 4.45 5.49
N ASP A 116 -9.58 3.63 6.13
CA ASP A 116 -9.02 2.41 5.57
C ASP A 116 -9.21 1.27 6.59
N ASP A 117 -9.92 0.21 6.18
CA ASP A 117 -10.33 -0.92 7.04
C ASP A 117 -11.02 -0.50 8.36
N GLY A 118 -11.70 0.66 8.36
CA GLY A 118 -12.43 1.18 9.52
C GLY A 118 -11.56 1.98 10.51
N GLU A 119 -10.29 2.20 10.19
CA GLU A 119 -9.40 3.13 10.88
C GLU A 119 -9.40 4.49 10.15
N GLU A 120 -9.33 5.58 10.89
CA GLU A 120 -9.15 6.91 10.30
C GLU A 120 -7.88 6.95 9.44
N ALA A 121 -7.93 7.70 8.35
CA ALA A 121 -6.78 7.87 7.47
C ALA A 121 -6.51 9.34 7.22
N GLU A 122 -5.23 9.68 7.04
CA GLU A 122 -4.77 11.02 6.71
C GLU A 122 -3.89 11.02 5.46
N ILE A 123 -3.89 12.12 4.73
CA ILE A 123 -3.01 12.35 3.58
C ILE A 123 -1.92 13.34 3.99
N PRO A 124 -0.78 12.90 4.53
CA PRO A 124 0.28 13.79 4.98
C PRO A 124 1.04 14.45 3.84
N VAL A 125 0.99 13.89 2.61
CA VAL A 125 1.78 14.35 1.48
C VAL A 125 1.13 14.02 0.15
N VAL A 126 1.24 14.95 -0.80
CA VAL A 126 0.91 14.76 -2.21
C VAL A 126 2.21 14.79 -3.02
N ILE A 127 2.45 13.75 -3.82
CA ILE A 127 3.68 13.60 -4.61
C ILE A 127 3.30 13.47 -6.08
N GLY A 128 3.76 14.43 -6.89
CA GLY A 128 3.54 14.44 -8.33
C GLY A 128 4.80 14.10 -9.11
N ASN A 129 4.67 13.47 -10.27
CA ASN A 129 5.75 13.43 -11.26
C ASN A 129 5.73 14.64 -12.19
N ARG A 130 4.91 15.62 -11.87
CA ARG A 130 4.75 16.94 -12.50
C ARG A 130 4.16 17.93 -11.51
N GLY A 131 4.44 19.22 -11.72
CA GLY A 131 3.97 20.29 -10.84
C GLY A 131 2.50 20.71 -11.00
N ASP A 132 1.75 20.09 -11.92
CA ASP A 132 0.40 20.52 -12.34
C ASP A 132 -0.61 20.63 -11.18
N LEU A 133 -0.48 19.77 -10.18
CA LEU A 133 -1.44 19.67 -9.06
C LEU A 133 -0.97 20.34 -7.75
N ARG A 134 0.09 21.14 -7.80
CA ARG A 134 0.57 21.89 -6.62
C ARG A 134 -0.52 22.76 -6.02
N SER A 135 -1.22 23.54 -6.85
CA SER A 135 -2.29 24.43 -6.40
C SER A 135 -3.51 23.68 -5.82
N LEU A 136 -3.73 22.43 -6.26
CA LEU A 136 -4.75 21.57 -5.67
C LEU A 136 -4.33 21.16 -4.26
N ALA A 137 -3.12 20.67 -4.06
CA ALA A 137 -2.62 20.28 -2.75
C ALA A 137 -2.62 21.47 -1.77
N GLU A 138 -2.18 22.64 -2.22
CA GLU A 138 -2.16 23.88 -1.43
C GLU A 138 -3.56 24.30 -0.95
N ARG A 139 -4.63 24.07 -1.74
CA ARG A 139 -6.02 24.35 -1.30
C ARG A 139 -6.47 23.54 -0.10
N TYR A 140 -5.85 22.37 0.10
CA TYR A 140 -6.14 21.47 1.23
C TYR A 140 -5.02 21.49 2.28
N ASP A 141 -4.16 22.52 2.26
CA ASP A 141 -3.02 22.69 3.18
C ASP A 141 -2.08 21.47 3.20
N LYS A 142 -1.90 20.81 2.03
CA LYS A 142 -1.02 19.65 1.92
C LYS A 142 0.31 20.01 1.28
N PRO A 143 1.43 19.50 1.82
CA PRO A 143 2.74 19.61 1.18
C PRO A 143 2.72 18.87 -0.17
N PHE A 144 3.29 19.51 -1.19
CA PHE A 144 3.39 18.98 -2.53
C PHE A 144 4.86 18.92 -2.99
N TYR A 145 5.27 17.76 -3.44
CA TYR A 145 6.60 17.52 -4.00
C TYR A 145 6.50 17.05 -5.45
N ASP A 146 7.27 17.72 -6.33
CA ASP A 146 7.47 17.29 -7.70
C ASP A 146 8.73 16.42 -7.74
N VAL A 147 8.56 15.15 -8.06
CA VAL A 147 9.65 14.18 -8.22
C VAL A 147 9.88 13.82 -9.68
N GLY A 148 9.38 14.64 -10.61
CA GLY A 148 9.59 14.47 -12.04
C GLY A 148 10.93 15.08 -12.51
N ASP A 149 11.50 14.47 -13.57
CA ASP A 149 12.71 14.95 -14.23
C ASP A 149 12.44 16.04 -15.29
N GLY A 150 11.20 16.57 -15.35
CA GLY A 150 10.75 17.49 -16.41
C GLY A 150 10.39 16.78 -17.73
N GLY A 151 10.87 15.57 -17.98
CA GLY A 151 10.48 14.69 -19.09
C GLY A 151 9.31 13.75 -18.73
N GLY A 152 8.89 13.82 -17.46
CA GLY A 152 7.79 13.04 -16.92
C GLY A 152 8.20 11.67 -16.35
N ASN A 153 9.51 11.34 -16.28
CA ASN A 153 9.95 10.20 -15.48
C ASN A 153 9.96 10.60 -14.00
N THR A 154 9.96 9.62 -13.13
CA THR A 154 9.97 9.81 -11.69
C THR A 154 11.37 9.59 -11.15
N ASP A 155 11.87 10.50 -10.33
CA ASP A 155 13.01 10.25 -9.46
C ASP A 155 12.52 9.38 -8.28
N GLU A 156 12.67 8.07 -8.43
CA GLU A 156 12.18 7.10 -7.45
C GLU A 156 13.01 7.06 -6.17
N GLY A 157 14.29 7.43 -6.23
CA GLY A 157 15.09 7.63 -5.03
C GLY A 157 14.48 8.72 -4.15
N ARG A 158 14.18 9.88 -4.75
CA ARG A 158 13.51 10.98 -4.06
C ARG A 158 12.09 10.61 -3.59
N LEU A 159 11.35 9.82 -4.40
CA LEU A 159 10.04 9.30 -3.99
C LEU A 159 10.15 8.45 -2.73
N LEU A 160 11.08 7.49 -2.69
CA LEU A 160 11.28 6.62 -1.54
C LEU A 160 11.71 7.39 -0.28
N ASP A 161 12.57 8.40 -0.44
CA ASP A 161 12.97 9.29 0.67
C ASP A 161 11.76 10.03 1.27
N LEU A 162 10.89 10.58 0.43
CA LEU A 162 9.68 11.27 0.87
C LEU A 162 8.70 10.33 1.56
N LEU A 163 8.48 9.13 0.99
CA LEU A 163 7.62 8.13 1.61
C LEU A 163 8.13 7.72 2.99
N ALA A 164 9.45 7.68 3.17
CA ALA A 164 10.08 7.42 4.46
C ALA A 164 9.96 8.63 5.41
N GLU A 165 10.24 9.86 4.93
CA GLU A 165 10.18 11.10 5.71
C GLU A 165 8.78 11.33 6.30
N TYR A 166 7.73 11.07 5.49
CA TYR A 166 6.34 11.19 5.91
C TYR A 166 5.79 9.93 6.60
N ASP A 167 6.63 8.93 6.81
CA ASP A 167 6.29 7.66 7.48
C ASP A 167 4.99 7.06 6.92
N VAL A 168 4.96 6.90 5.58
CA VAL A 168 3.80 6.50 4.80
C VAL A 168 3.48 5.02 5.00
N ASP A 169 2.22 4.74 5.31
CA ASP A 169 1.70 3.39 5.45
C ASP A 169 1.17 2.81 4.14
N LEU A 170 0.51 3.64 3.33
CA LEU A 170 -0.18 3.25 2.11
C LEU A 170 0.10 4.26 0.99
N ILE A 171 0.27 3.77 -0.21
CA ILE A 171 0.38 4.59 -1.42
C ILE A 171 -0.93 4.52 -2.21
N ALA A 172 -1.58 5.66 -2.43
CA ALA A 172 -2.73 5.77 -3.30
C ALA A 172 -2.32 6.39 -4.64
N LEU A 173 -2.43 5.61 -5.71
CA LEU A 173 -2.19 6.07 -7.08
C LEU A 173 -3.46 6.76 -7.62
N ALA A 174 -3.56 8.07 -7.42
CA ALA A 174 -4.70 8.87 -7.86
C ALA A 174 -4.43 9.43 -9.27
N ARG A 175 -4.70 8.63 -10.29
CA ARG A 175 -4.36 8.94 -11.69
C ARG A 175 -2.86 9.15 -11.89
N TYR A 176 -2.06 8.39 -11.17
CA TYR A 176 -0.62 8.36 -11.37
C TYR A 176 -0.28 7.58 -12.65
N MET A 177 0.06 8.31 -13.72
CA MET A 177 0.21 7.77 -15.07
C MET A 177 1.65 7.26 -15.34
N ARG A 178 2.27 6.66 -14.33
CA ARG A 178 3.61 6.06 -14.44
C ARG A 178 3.63 4.67 -13.84
N ILE A 179 4.48 3.84 -14.39
CA ILE A 179 4.78 2.53 -13.83
C ILE A 179 5.82 2.75 -12.74
N LEU A 180 5.53 2.28 -11.54
CA LEU A 180 6.49 2.25 -10.44
C LEU A 180 7.52 1.15 -10.71
N SER A 181 8.77 1.37 -10.35
CA SER A 181 9.80 0.34 -10.47
C SER A 181 9.49 -0.89 -9.62
N PRO A 182 10.10 -2.02 -9.96
CA PRO A 182 10.03 -3.21 -9.10
C PRO A 182 10.49 -2.94 -7.68
N GLU A 183 11.44 -2.04 -7.46
CA GLU A 183 11.90 -1.66 -6.13
C GLU A 183 10.83 -0.99 -5.29
N VAL A 184 10.15 0.03 -5.82
CA VAL A 184 9.06 0.71 -5.11
C VAL A 184 7.91 -0.25 -4.83
N VAL A 185 7.50 -1.03 -5.85
CA VAL A 185 6.44 -2.03 -5.71
C VAL A 185 6.79 -3.07 -4.65
N PHE A 186 8.03 -3.54 -4.63
CA PHE A 186 8.47 -4.53 -3.67
C PHE A 186 8.56 -3.99 -2.24
N ARG A 187 9.05 -2.74 -2.05
CA ARG A 187 9.10 -2.09 -0.73
C ARG A 187 7.73 -1.85 -0.12
N TYR A 188 6.73 -1.57 -0.97
CA TYR A 188 5.35 -1.29 -0.57
C TYR A 188 4.36 -2.38 -1.03
N GLU A 189 4.85 -3.62 -1.21
CA GLU A 189 4.00 -4.75 -1.59
C GLU A 189 2.85 -4.90 -0.60
N GLY A 190 1.63 -5.01 -1.17
CA GLY A 190 0.43 -5.04 -0.38
C GLY A 190 0.02 -3.69 0.23
N ARG A 191 0.72 -2.59 -0.06
CA ARG A 191 0.47 -1.23 0.44
C ARG A 191 0.39 -0.19 -0.69
N ILE A 192 -0.01 -0.63 -1.88
CA ILE A 192 -0.25 0.24 -3.03
C ILE A 192 -1.65 -0.02 -3.55
N ILE A 193 -2.46 1.03 -3.63
CA ILE A 193 -3.80 0.99 -4.20
C ILE A 193 -3.89 1.89 -5.42
N ASN A 194 -4.66 1.48 -6.42
CA ASN A 194 -4.95 2.32 -7.57
C ASN A 194 -6.38 2.84 -7.47
N VAL A 195 -6.53 4.16 -7.47
CA VAL A 195 -7.83 4.82 -7.38
C VAL A 195 -8.40 5.01 -8.78
N HIS A 196 -9.51 4.34 -9.07
CA HIS A 196 -10.20 4.42 -10.35
C HIS A 196 -11.33 5.45 -10.31
N PRO A 197 -11.46 6.33 -11.32
CA PRO A 197 -12.43 7.44 -11.29
C PRO A 197 -13.90 7.06 -11.40
N SER A 198 -14.22 5.78 -11.64
CA SER A 198 -15.59 5.29 -11.77
C SER A 198 -16.27 4.92 -10.46
N LEU A 199 -15.58 4.99 -9.34
CA LEU A 199 -16.15 4.74 -8.02
C LEU A 199 -16.61 6.05 -7.37
N PRO A 200 -17.87 6.16 -6.92
CA PRO A 200 -18.32 7.33 -6.18
C PRO A 200 -17.59 7.44 -4.84
N PRO A 201 -17.31 8.68 -4.35
CA PRO A 201 -16.50 8.91 -3.13
C PRO A 201 -17.02 8.22 -1.86
N ALA A 202 -18.30 7.90 -1.80
CA ALA A 202 -18.92 7.24 -0.65
C ALA A 202 -18.62 5.74 -0.52
N SER A 203 -17.86 5.14 -1.43
CA SER A 203 -17.54 3.71 -1.42
C SER A 203 -16.02 3.41 -1.39
N PHE A 204 -15.19 4.34 -0.91
CA PHE A 204 -13.79 4.07 -0.59
C PHE A 204 -13.66 3.24 0.70
N ALA A 205 -14.42 2.16 0.81
CA ALA A 205 -13.95 1.02 1.57
C ALA A 205 -12.88 0.36 0.68
N CYS A 206 -11.62 0.75 0.85
CA CYS A 206 -10.49 0.07 0.24
C CYS A 206 -10.52 -1.38 0.72
N ARG A 207 -11.17 -2.26 -0.04
CA ARG A 207 -10.98 -3.69 0.16
C ARG A 207 -9.58 -4.02 -0.32
N TYR A 208 -8.70 -4.06 0.63
CA TYR A 208 -7.39 -4.62 0.48
C TYR A 208 -7.54 -6.05 -0.03
N ALA A 209 -7.20 -6.30 -1.29
CA ALA A 209 -6.95 -7.65 -1.75
C ALA A 209 -5.61 -8.08 -1.13
N SER A 210 -5.66 -8.57 0.10
CA SER A 210 -4.57 -9.38 0.63
C SER A 210 -4.33 -10.50 -0.38
N ALA A 211 -3.10 -10.60 -0.89
CA ALA A 211 -2.69 -11.78 -1.63
C ALA A 211 -3.04 -13.02 -0.77
N PRO A 212 -3.59 -14.10 -1.35
CA PRO A 212 -4.08 -15.23 -0.58
C PRO A 212 -2.91 -15.99 0.04
N GLY A 213 -2.51 -15.58 1.23
CA GLY A 213 -1.90 -16.45 2.21
C GLY A 213 -3.02 -17.25 2.82
N ASN A 214 -3.04 -18.52 2.50
CA ASN A 214 -3.89 -19.63 2.88
C ASN A 214 -4.55 -19.45 4.27
N ALA A 215 -5.73 -18.83 4.33
CA ALA A 215 -6.59 -18.80 5.51
C ALA A 215 -8.03 -18.99 5.08
N GLY A 216 -8.56 -20.18 5.41
CA GLY A 216 -9.93 -20.60 5.57
C GLY A 216 -11.01 -19.88 4.76
N ARG A 217 -11.46 -20.53 3.67
CA ARG A 217 -12.77 -20.27 3.08
C ARG A 217 -13.83 -20.22 4.16
N ARG A 218 -14.46 -19.07 4.36
CA ARG A 218 -15.82 -19.03 4.89
C ARG A 218 -16.75 -19.17 3.69
N GLU A 219 -17.42 -20.32 3.63
CA GLU A 219 -18.60 -20.51 2.79
C GLU A 219 -19.70 -19.55 3.27
N GLY A 220 -20.23 -18.74 2.35
CA GLY A 220 -21.44 -17.97 2.52
C GLY A 220 -21.28 -16.50 2.17
N ASP A 221 -21.27 -16.21 0.87
CA ASP A 221 -21.88 -15.03 0.25
C ASP A 221 -21.72 -15.14 -1.27
N VAL A 222 -22.63 -15.89 -1.86
CA VAL A 222 -22.87 -15.90 -3.31
C VAL A 222 -24.23 -15.27 -3.50
N ASP A 223 -24.29 -13.95 -3.53
CA ASP A 223 -25.42 -13.22 -4.11
C ASP A 223 -25.04 -11.72 -4.26
N ASP A 224 -24.13 -11.46 -5.22
CA ASP A 224 -23.96 -10.11 -5.77
C ASP A 224 -24.41 -10.16 -7.24
N PRO A 225 -25.57 -9.57 -7.60
CA PRO A 225 -26.11 -9.60 -8.96
C PRO A 225 -25.41 -8.64 -9.93
N ALA A 226 -24.27 -8.04 -9.59
CA ALA A 226 -23.58 -7.04 -10.41
C ALA A 226 -22.42 -7.59 -11.27
N LEU A 227 -22.20 -8.91 -11.34
CA LEU A 227 -21.18 -9.53 -12.19
C LEU A 227 -21.82 -10.52 -13.18
N VAL A 228 -22.72 -10.06 -14.02
CA VAL A 228 -23.09 -10.77 -15.24
C VAL A 228 -22.37 -10.09 -16.40
N PRO A 229 -21.46 -10.76 -17.13
CA PRO A 229 -20.94 -10.21 -18.38
C PRO A 229 -22.07 -10.16 -19.41
N GLU A 230 -22.33 -8.98 -19.94
CA GLU A 230 -23.17 -8.81 -21.14
C GLU A 230 -22.42 -9.32 -22.40
N ASP A 231 -22.37 -10.62 -22.57
CA ASP A 231 -21.96 -11.27 -23.81
C ASP A 231 -22.92 -12.42 -24.13
N ASP A 232 -24.17 -12.09 -24.42
CA ASP A 232 -25.04 -12.97 -25.19
C ASP A 232 -26.18 -12.16 -25.86
N LEU A 233 -25.83 -11.28 -26.78
CA LEU A 233 -26.80 -10.75 -27.74
C LEU A 233 -26.58 -11.44 -29.09
N GLY A 234 -27.49 -12.36 -29.33
CA GLY A 234 -27.77 -13.13 -30.50
C GLY A 234 -27.16 -12.68 -31.84
N ARG A 235 -26.34 -13.53 -32.40
CA ARG A 235 -26.14 -13.59 -33.85
C ARG A 235 -27.31 -14.37 -34.45
N GLU A 236 -28.25 -13.67 -35.04
CA GLU A 236 -29.17 -14.23 -36.02
C GLU A 236 -28.40 -14.54 -37.30
N ASP A 237 -28.35 -15.80 -37.66
CA ASP A 237 -27.92 -16.25 -38.99
C ASP A 237 -29.00 -15.88 -40.03
N PRO A 238 -28.67 -15.22 -41.15
CA PRO A 238 -29.57 -15.13 -42.27
C PRO A 238 -29.47 -16.40 -43.11
N HIS A 239 -30.54 -17.15 -43.10
CA HIS A 239 -30.80 -18.30 -43.95
C HIS A 239 -30.50 -18.01 -45.42
N VAL A 240 -29.73 -18.92 -45.99
CA VAL A 240 -29.66 -19.21 -47.41
C VAL A 240 -30.98 -19.80 -47.88
N ALA A 241 -31.67 -19.12 -48.76
CA ALA A 241 -32.70 -19.70 -49.62
C ALA A 241 -32.10 -19.90 -51.02
N GLY A 242 -32.15 -21.07 -51.43
CA GLY A 242 -31.74 -21.70 -52.60
C GLY A 242 -32.65 -21.51 -53.82
N GLN A 243 -32.43 -22.35 -54.81
CA GLN A 243 -33.07 -22.59 -56.09
C GLN A 243 -32.43 -21.79 -57.23
N GLY A 244 -32.02 -22.34 -58.30
CA GLY A 244 -32.47 -23.53 -58.98
C GLY A 244 -32.57 -23.18 -60.46
N ASP A 245 -32.21 -24.14 -61.27
CA ASP A 245 -32.57 -24.27 -62.69
C ASP A 245 -32.00 -23.28 -63.76
N GLN A 246 -31.15 -23.74 -64.54
CA GLN A 246 -31.14 -24.23 -65.95
C GLN A 246 -29.74 -24.28 -66.49
#